data_68fd6ed780446e6a48891aa21b152f2a
#
_entry.id   68fd6ed780446e6a48891aa21b152f2a
#
_cell.length_a   1.000
_cell.length_b   1.000
_cell.length_c   1.000
_cell.angle_alpha   90.00
_cell.angle_beta   90.00
_cell.angle_gamma   90.00
#
_symmetry.space_group_name_H-M   'P 1'
#
loop_
_entity.id
_entity.type
_entity.pdbx_description
1 polymer ?
#
loop_
_entity_poly.entity_id
_entity_poly.type
_entity_poly.pdbx_seq_one_letter_code
_entity_poly.pdbx_strand_id
1 'polypeptide(L)'
;MTYEPLPTSDNAESKQQYLAGACDAYTTDASALHGTRINMENPDDHIVLPEIVSKEPLGPLVRHGDDQWADVGRWVLNALVIAEEKGITSANIDSFADSKDAEIHRLLGTGDDDMMAMMGMPKDGMYNAIKHVGNYGEIFERNLGATSGINIERGVNNSWTNGGILYSPPFR
;
A
#
# COMPACT_ATOMS: atom_id res chain seq x y z
N MET A 1 10.83 13.97 27.75
CA MET A 1 9.51 13.61 28.32
C MET A 1 9.71 12.41 29.22
N THR A 2 9.20 12.42 30.44
CA THR A 2 9.24 11.26 31.34
C THR A 2 7.89 10.54 31.17
N TYR A 3 7.88 9.24 30.97
CA TYR A 3 6.68 8.42 30.85
C TYR A 3 6.86 7.11 31.62
N GLU A 4 5.76 6.53 32.07
CA GLU A 4 5.70 5.21 32.69
C GLU A 4 5.11 4.22 31.68
N PRO A 5 5.87 3.20 31.24
CA PRO A 5 5.37 2.24 30.28
C PRO A 5 4.41 1.24 30.93
N LEU A 6 3.27 1.01 30.28
CA LEU A 6 2.31 -0.05 30.58
C LEU A 6 2.37 -1.13 29.49
N PRO A 7 3.18 -2.18 29.63
CA PRO A 7 3.28 -3.25 28.64
C PRO A 7 1.99 -4.05 28.56
N THR A 8 1.59 -4.40 27.35
CA THR A 8 0.40 -5.22 27.05
C THR A 8 0.78 -6.40 26.16
N SER A 9 -0.03 -7.46 26.17
CA SER A 9 0.24 -8.69 25.40
C SER A 9 -0.12 -8.54 23.91
N ASP A 10 -1.11 -7.71 23.62
CA ASP A 10 -1.60 -7.49 22.26
C ASP A 10 -2.34 -6.14 22.12
N ASN A 11 -2.75 -5.85 20.90
CA ASN A 11 -3.40 -4.59 20.55
C ASN A 11 -4.82 -4.46 21.16
N ALA A 12 -5.51 -5.57 21.40
CA ALA A 12 -6.84 -5.54 21.99
C ALA A 12 -6.75 -5.13 23.47
N GLU A 13 -5.77 -5.66 24.21
CA GLU A 13 -5.49 -5.27 25.58
C GLU A 13 -5.04 -3.81 25.66
N SER A 14 -4.17 -3.35 24.75
CA SER A 14 -3.74 -1.94 24.69
C SER A 14 -4.93 -0.99 24.55
N LYS A 15 -5.83 -1.29 23.61
CA LYS A 15 -7.07 -0.52 23.41
C LYS A 15 -7.94 -0.52 24.67
N GLN A 16 -8.11 -1.69 25.31
CA GLN A 16 -8.91 -1.81 26.51
C GLN A 16 -8.36 -0.99 27.67
N GLN A 17 -7.05 -1.06 27.91
CA GLN A 17 -6.38 -0.29 28.97
C GLN A 17 -6.49 1.22 28.73
N TYR A 18 -6.29 1.66 27.49
CA TYR A 18 -6.46 3.04 27.09
C TYR A 18 -7.89 3.55 27.32
N LEU A 19 -8.91 2.82 26.86
CA LEU A 19 -10.31 3.19 27.05
C LEU A 19 -10.75 3.15 28.52
N ALA A 20 -10.12 2.31 29.36
CA ALA A 20 -10.34 2.27 30.81
C ALA A 20 -9.63 3.40 31.56
N GLY A 21 -8.84 4.27 30.89
CA GLY A 21 -8.08 5.35 31.49
C GLY A 21 -6.89 4.85 32.32
N ALA A 22 -6.40 3.64 32.10
CA ALA A 22 -5.20 3.12 32.73
C ALA A 22 -3.91 3.73 32.15
N CYS A 23 -3.98 4.28 30.94
CA CYS A 23 -2.93 5.06 30.28
C CYS A 23 -3.53 6.21 29.46
N ASP A 24 -2.75 7.29 29.31
CA ASP A 24 -3.17 8.48 28.56
C ASP A 24 -2.97 8.34 27.05
N ALA A 25 -2.12 7.42 26.63
CA ALA A 25 -1.81 7.14 25.23
C ALA A 25 -1.37 5.69 25.05
N TYR A 26 -1.54 5.14 23.85
CA TYR A 26 -0.91 3.89 23.47
C TYR A 26 -0.30 3.99 22.07
N THR A 27 0.61 3.08 21.74
CA THR A 27 1.35 3.09 20.48
C THR A 27 1.29 1.74 19.80
N THR A 28 1.09 1.77 18.48
CA THR A 28 1.20 0.65 17.54
C THR A 28 1.39 1.23 16.15
N ASP A 29 1.25 0.43 15.08
CA ASP A 29 1.32 0.89 13.69
C ASP A 29 0.33 2.04 13.43
N ALA A 30 0.75 3.05 12.69
CA ALA A 30 -0.10 4.21 12.38
C ALA A 30 -1.43 3.79 11.71
N SER A 31 -1.38 2.85 10.76
CA SER A 31 -2.59 2.32 10.10
C SER A 31 -3.52 1.61 11.09
N ALA A 32 -2.96 0.85 12.05
CA ALA A 32 -3.73 0.20 13.09
C ALA A 32 -4.35 1.21 14.06
N LEU A 33 -3.64 2.28 14.44
CA LEU A 33 -4.17 3.37 15.26
C LEU A 33 -5.35 4.06 14.59
N HIS A 34 -5.21 4.45 13.33
CA HIS A 34 -6.29 5.07 12.57
C HIS A 34 -7.50 4.13 12.43
N GLY A 35 -7.28 2.86 12.06
CA GLY A 35 -8.34 1.86 11.96
C GLY A 35 -9.02 1.57 13.31
N THR A 36 -8.27 1.63 14.42
CA THR A 36 -8.84 1.49 15.76
C THR A 36 -9.68 2.69 16.14
N ARG A 37 -9.18 3.91 15.87
CA ARG A 37 -9.85 5.17 16.19
C ARG A 37 -11.25 5.25 15.55
N ILE A 38 -11.38 4.95 14.25
CA ILE A 38 -12.68 5.04 13.56
C ILE A 38 -13.72 4.02 14.08
N ASN A 39 -13.28 2.98 14.78
CA ASN A 39 -14.12 1.96 15.40
C ASN A 39 -14.31 2.16 16.92
N MET A 40 -13.94 3.32 17.46
CA MET A 40 -14.26 3.71 18.84
C MET A 40 -15.67 4.30 18.93
N GLU A 41 -16.25 4.32 20.12
CA GLU A 41 -17.60 4.86 20.36
C GLU A 41 -17.68 6.35 20.00
N ASN A 42 -16.61 7.13 20.33
CA ASN A 42 -16.51 8.56 20.05
C ASN A 42 -15.17 8.83 19.34
N PRO A 43 -15.02 8.58 18.03
CA PRO A 43 -13.75 8.70 17.32
C PRO A 43 -13.12 10.10 17.40
N ASP A 44 -13.93 11.15 17.55
CA ASP A 44 -13.46 12.54 17.58
C ASP A 44 -12.87 12.95 18.93
N ASP A 45 -13.08 12.16 19.98
CA ASP A 45 -12.43 12.36 21.28
C ASP A 45 -10.98 11.85 21.31
N HIS A 46 -10.53 11.21 20.24
CA HIS A 46 -9.22 10.57 20.12
C HIS A 46 -8.42 11.16 18.96
N ILE A 47 -7.12 11.32 19.14
CA ILE A 47 -6.21 11.81 18.11
C ILE A 47 -5.08 10.82 17.86
N VAL A 48 -4.74 10.59 16.60
CA VAL A 48 -3.48 9.96 16.21
C VAL A 48 -2.47 11.08 15.97
N LEU A 49 -1.39 11.08 16.76
CA LEU A 49 -0.36 12.12 16.65
C LEU A 49 0.42 11.98 15.34
N PRO A 50 0.88 13.10 14.74
CA PRO A 50 1.63 13.06 13.49
C PRO A 50 3.07 12.57 13.64
N GLU A 51 3.58 12.51 14.87
CA GLU A 51 4.94 12.07 15.16
C GLU A 51 5.09 10.57 14.94
N ILE A 52 6.00 10.18 14.04
CA ILE A 52 6.37 8.80 13.76
C ILE A 52 7.57 8.44 14.65
N VAL A 53 7.38 7.53 15.59
CA VAL A 53 8.43 7.11 16.55
C VAL A 53 9.19 5.86 16.10
N SER A 54 8.65 5.08 15.15
CA SER A 54 9.28 3.88 14.58
C SER A 54 8.95 3.73 13.09
N LYS A 55 9.63 2.81 12.41
CA LYS A 55 9.38 2.47 11.00
C LYS A 55 8.72 1.11 10.94
N GLU A 56 7.62 1.02 10.21
CA GLU A 56 6.87 -0.22 9.96
C GLU A 56 6.83 -0.51 8.46
N PRO A 57 7.88 -1.14 7.88
CA PRO A 57 7.94 -1.45 6.46
C PRO A 57 7.09 -2.69 6.14
N LEU A 58 5.77 -2.52 6.17
CA LEU A 58 4.81 -3.59 5.88
C LEU A 58 4.88 -3.99 4.42
N GLY A 59 4.67 -5.29 4.14
CA GLY A 59 4.67 -5.84 2.79
C GLY A 59 3.92 -7.17 2.72
N PRO A 60 3.60 -7.63 1.49
CA PRO A 60 3.02 -8.95 1.28
C PRO A 60 3.93 -10.07 1.79
N LEU A 61 3.35 -11.09 2.39
CA LEU A 61 4.04 -12.31 2.81
C LEU A 61 3.73 -13.43 1.83
N VAL A 62 4.77 -14.19 1.46
CA VAL A 62 4.64 -15.41 0.68
C VAL A 62 5.26 -16.58 1.44
N ARG A 63 4.90 -17.81 1.06
CA ARG A 63 5.47 -19.02 1.65
C ARG A 63 6.96 -19.09 1.34
N HIS A 64 7.77 -19.40 2.33
CA HIS A 64 9.20 -19.61 2.14
C HIS A 64 9.48 -20.79 1.19
N GLY A 65 10.39 -20.60 0.21
CA GLY A 65 10.71 -21.60 -0.81
C GLY A 65 9.76 -21.62 -2.02
N ASP A 66 8.79 -20.69 -2.09
CA ASP A 66 7.96 -20.46 -3.27
C ASP A 66 8.45 -19.21 -4.00
N ASP A 67 9.62 -19.34 -4.64
CA ASP A 67 10.31 -18.19 -5.25
C ASP A 67 9.53 -17.64 -6.45
N GLN A 68 8.86 -18.51 -7.21
CA GLN A 68 8.07 -18.08 -8.35
C GLN A 68 6.87 -17.22 -7.89
N TRP A 69 6.18 -17.64 -6.84
CA TRP A 69 5.09 -16.84 -6.27
C TRP A 69 5.58 -15.54 -5.65
N ALA A 70 6.76 -15.57 -5.03
CA ALA A 70 7.41 -14.37 -4.52
C ALA A 70 7.72 -13.36 -5.63
N ASP A 71 8.19 -13.83 -6.80
CA ASP A 71 8.44 -12.99 -7.96
C ASP A 71 7.13 -12.42 -8.54
N VAL A 72 6.07 -13.22 -8.64
CA VAL A 72 4.74 -12.72 -9.03
C VAL A 72 4.28 -11.60 -8.09
N GLY A 73 4.31 -11.83 -6.78
CA GLY A 73 3.89 -10.82 -5.79
C GLY A 73 4.70 -9.53 -5.89
N ARG A 74 6.02 -9.65 -6.03
CA ARG A 74 6.94 -8.51 -6.16
C ARG A 74 6.66 -7.71 -7.43
N TRP A 75 6.54 -8.38 -8.58
CA TRP A 75 6.36 -7.68 -9.85
C TRP A 75 4.96 -7.13 -10.05
N VAL A 76 3.93 -7.78 -9.49
CA VAL A 76 2.58 -7.18 -9.44
C VAL A 76 2.61 -5.88 -8.64
N LEU A 77 3.22 -5.88 -7.44
CA LEU A 77 3.35 -4.65 -6.64
C LEU A 77 4.12 -3.56 -7.40
N ASN A 78 5.26 -3.91 -8.01
CA ASN A 78 6.05 -2.98 -8.82
C ASN A 78 5.23 -2.43 -10.00
N ALA A 79 4.44 -3.26 -10.67
CA ALA A 79 3.57 -2.84 -11.77
C ALA A 79 2.53 -1.80 -11.32
N LEU A 80 1.95 -1.99 -10.14
CA LEU A 80 0.98 -1.03 -9.56
C LEU A 80 1.65 0.32 -9.23
N VAL A 81 2.89 0.30 -8.73
CA VAL A 81 3.67 1.52 -8.44
C VAL A 81 4.07 2.23 -9.75
N ILE A 82 4.55 1.50 -10.76
CA ILE A 82 4.89 2.07 -12.09
C ILE A 82 3.64 2.65 -12.75
N ALA A 83 2.49 1.97 -12.66
CA ALA A 83 1.25 2.48 -13.22
C ALA A 83 0.88 3.84 -12.61
N GLU A 84 1.01 4.01 -11.31
CA GLU A 84 0.82 5.31 -10.66
C GLU A 84 1.81 6.36 -11.18
N GLU A 85 3.09 6.02 -11.26
CA GLU A 85 4.15 6.91 -11.76
C GLU A 85 3.89 7.38 -13.19
N LYS A 86 3.38 6.49 -14.03
CA LYS A 86 3.03 6.77 -15.44
C LYS A 86 1.63 7.40 -15.60
N GLY A 87 0.89 7.63 -14.53
CA GLY A 87 -0.48 8.14 -14.57
C GLY A 87 -1.50 7.18 -15.18
N ILE A 88 -1.20 5.87 -15.16
CA ILE A 88 -2.09 4.81 -15.62
C ILE A 88 -3.02 4.43 -14.47
N THR A 89 -4.31 4.46 -14.70
CA THR A 89 -5.36 4.12 -13.73
C THR A 89 -6.25 3.01 -14.28
N SER A 90 -7.05 2.40 -13.41
CA SER A 90 -8.08 1.42 -13.83
C SER A 90 -9.05 1.99 -14.88
N ALA A 91 -9.30 3.29 -14.85
CA ALA A 91 -10.23 3.96 -15.75
C ALA A 91 -9.63 4.28 -17.12
N ASN A 92 -8.31 4.60 -17.19
CA ASN A 92 -7.69 5.10 -18.42
C ASN A 92 -6.72 4.11 -19.08
N ILE A 93 -6.44 2.94 -18.48
CA ILE A 93 -5.44 1.98 -18.94
C ILE A 93 -5.60 1.59 -20.42
N ASP A 94 -6.85 1.48 -20.90
CA ASP A 94 -7.13 1.10 -22.29
C ASP A 94 -6.58 2.12 -23.29
N SER A 95 -6.48 3.39 -22.89
CA SER A 95 -5.94 4.46 -23.75
C SER A 95 -4.42 4.37 -23.96
N PHE A 96 -3.73 3.51 -23.22
CA PHE A 96 -2.30 3.28 -23.33
C PHE A 96 -1.91 2.10 -24.21
N ALA A 97 -2.89 1.41 -24.79
CA ALA A 97 -2.64 0.24 -25.65
C ALA A 97 -1.69 0.55 -26.83
N ASP A 98 -1.81 1.75 -27.41
CA ASP A 98 -0.99 2.25 -28.53
C ASP A 98 0.12 3.20 -28.08
N SER A 99 0.52 3.17 -26.83
CA SER A 99 1.62 3.99 -26.29
C SER A 99 2.91 3.72 -27.06
N LYS A 100 3.74 4.74 -27.23
CA LYS A 100 5.09 4.58 -27.81
C LYS A 100 6.17 4.32 -26.75
N ASP A 101 5.81 4.33 -25.47
CA ASP A 101 6.71 4.02 -24.37
C ASP A 101 6.89 2.49 -24.26
N ALA A 102 8.12 2.03 -24.49
CA ALA A 102 8.45 0.61 -24.45
C ALA A 102 8.23 -0.03 -23.06
N GLU A 103 8.33 0.74 -21.98
CA GLU A 103 8.05 0.27 -20.64
C GLU A 103 6.55 0.02 -20.45
N ILE A 104 5.70 0.90 -20.97
CA ILE A 104 4.25 0.74 -20.95
C ILE A 104 3.84 -0.49 -21.78
N HIS A 105 4.44 -0.70 -22.96
CA HIS A 105 4.18 -1.89 -23.74
C HIS A 105 4.47 -3.20 -22.98
N ARG A 106 5.61 -3.25 -22.27
CA ARG A 106 5.95 -4.42 -21.45
C ARG A 106 5.00 -4.57 -20.27
N LEU A 107 4.69 -3.46 -19.60
CA LEU A 107 3.75 -3.44 -18.46
C LEU A 107 2.36 -3.95 -18.86
N LEU A 108 1.85 -3.53 -20.00
CA LEU A 108 0.51 -3.91 -20.48
C LEU A 108 0.46 -5.21 -21.31
N GLY A 109 1.63 -5.80 -21.62
CA GLY A 109 1.73 -6.99 -22.47
C GLY A 109 1.33 -6.74 -23.93
N THR A 110 1.42 -5.50 -24.43
CA THR A 110 1.08 -5.14 -25.82
C THR A 110 2.29 -5.19 -26.77
N GLY A 111 3.50 -5.32 -26.25
CA GLY A 111 4.74 -5.48 -27.02
C GLY A 111 4.94 -6.91 -27.54
N ASP A 112 6.05 -7.13 -28.26
CA ASP A 112 6.41 -8.45 -28.79
C ASP A 112 6.95 -9.39 -27.69
N ASP A 113 7.58 -8.82 -26.66
CA ASP A 113 8.16 -9.55 -25.53
C ASP A 113 7.06 -10.09 -24.60
N ASP A 114 7.25 -11.31 -24.11
CA ASP A 114 6.39 -11.90 -23.06
C ASP A 114 7.21 -12.11 -21.77
N MET A 115 7.38 -11.06 -21.01
CA MET A 115 8.08 -11.12 -19.74
C MET A 115 7.29 -11.86 -18.65
N MET A 116 5.95 -11.90 -18.80
CA MET A 116 5.07 -12.54 -17.82
C MET A 116 5.19 -14.07 -17.87
N ALA A 117 5.51 -14.64 -19.04
CA ALA A 117 5.72 -16.07 -19.19
C ALA A 117 6.83 -16.62 -18.27
N MET A 118 7.86 -15.82 -17.98
CA MET A 118 8.94 -16.19 -17.04
C MET A 118 8.44 -16.42 -15.62
N MET A 119 7.33 -15.78 -15.25
CA MET A 119 6.66 -15.93 -13.96
C MET A 119 5.47 -16.87 -14.01
N GLY A 120 5.22 -17.52 -15.15
CA GLY A 120 4.06 -18.38 -15.34
C GLY A 120 2.72 -17.63 -15.40
N MET A 121 2.75 -16.34 -15.71
CA MET A 121 1.57 -15.49 -15.82
C MET A 121 1.14 -15.29 -17.28
N PRO A 122 -0.15 -15.00 -17.52
CA PRO A 122 -0.60 -14.54 -18.83
C PRO A 122 0.11 -13.23 -19.22
N LYS A 123 0.36 -13.04 -20.51
CA LYS A 123 1.04 -11.86 -21.06
C LYS A 123 0.41 -10.54 -20.62
N ASP A 124 -0.92 -10.51 -20.50
CA ASP A 124 -1.75 -9.37 -20.03
C ASP A 124 -1.98 -9.36 -18.51
N GLY A 125 -1.23 -10.16 -17.75
CA GLY A 125 -1.43 -10.30 -16.29
C GLY A 125 -1.36 -8.99 -15.52
N MET A 126 -0.38 -8.12 -15.85
CA MET A 126 -0.25 -6.81 -15.19
C MET A 126 -1.32 -5.82 -15.67
N TYR A 127 -1.69 -5.85 -16.94
CA TYR A 127 -2.85 -5.09 -17.42
C TYR A 127 -4.11 -5.46 -16.63
N ASN A 128 -4.39 -6.75 -16.48
CA ASN A 128 -5.56 -7.23 -15.74
C ASN A 128 -5.51 -6.82 -14.26
N ALA A 129 -4.34 -6.90 -13.62
CA ALA A 129 -4.16 -6.44 -12.25
C ALA A 129 -4.53 -4.95 -12.12
N ILE A 130 -3.94 -4.07 -12.95
CA ILE A 130 -4.21 -2.63 -12.91
C ILE A 130 -5.67 -2.33 -13.30
N LYS A 131 -6.20 -3.00 -14.32
CA LYS A 131 -7.58 -2.79 -14.80
C LYS A 131 -8.62 -3.07 -13.73
N HIS A 132 -8.43 -4.14 -12.95
CA HIS A 132 -9.44 -4.60 -12.00
C HIS A 132 -9.26 -4.02 -10.59
N VAL A 133 -8.03 -3.72 -10.17
CA VAL A 133 -7.80 -3.22 -8.80
C VAL A 133 -7.27 -1.79 -8.74
N GLY A 134 -6.88 -1.22 -9.88
CA GLY A 134 -6.28 0.12 -9.95
C GLY A 134 -4.77 0.10 -9.72
N ASN A 135 -4.14 1.26 -9.89
CA ASN A 135 -2.74 1.47 -9.53
C ASN A 135 -2.57 1.57 -7.99
N TYR A 136 -1.32 1.68 -7.50
CA TYR A 136 -1.06 1.75 -6.06
C TYR A 136 -1.78 2.94 -5.39
N GLY A 137 -1.83 4.11 -6.03
CA GLY A 137 -2.53 5.28 -5.51
C GLY A 137 -4.04 5.06 -5.37
N GLU A 138 -4.69 4.43 -6.36
CA GLU A 138 -6.10 4.09 -6.30
C GLU A 138 -6.39 3.08 -5.18
N ILE A 139 -5.51 2.09 -4.98
CA ILE A 139 -5.63 1.11 -3.91
C ILE A 139 -5.47 1.78 -2.55
N PHE A 140 -4.46 2.64 -2.39
CA PHE A 140 -4.23 3.38 -1.16
C PHE A 140 -5.44 4.26 -0.82
N GLU A 141 -5.89 5.05 -1.77
CA GLU A 141 -7.02 5.99 -1.58
C GLU A 141 -8.29 5.26 -1.15
N ARG A 142 -8.60 4.14 -1.77
CA ARG A 142 -9.78 3.32 -1.46
C ARG A 142 -9.72 2.68 -0.08
N ASN A 143 -8.53 2.28 0.38
CA ASN A 143 -8.40 1.49 1.61
C ASN A 143 -7.95 2.32 2.83
N LEU A 144 -7.18 3.39 2.63
CA LEU A 144 -6.57 4.18 3.70
C LEU A 144 -6.80 5.69 3.54
N GLY A 145 -6.98 6.17 2.31
CA GLY A 145 -7.10 7.58 1.99
C GLY A 145 -8.45 8.20 2.33
N ALA A 146 -8.73 9.35 1.76
CA ALA A 146 -9.92 10.16 2.08
C ALA A 146 -11.25 9.43 1.81
N THR A 147 -11.28 8.54 0.82
CA THR A 147 -12.50 7.79 0.46
C THR A 147 -12.75 6.56 1.33
N SER A 148 -11.78 6.14 2.15
CA SER A 148 -11.88 4.95 2.99
C SER A 148 -12.62 5.18 4.32
N GLY A 149 -12.81 6.43 4.73
CA GLY A 149 -13.24 6.81 6.06
C GLY A 149 -12.12 6.81 7.12
N ILE A 150 -10.95 6.21 6.82
CA ILE A 150 -9.76 6.22 7.68
C ILE A 150 -9.01 7.55 7.55
N ASN A 151 -8.95 8.10 6.33
CA ASN A 151 -8.41 9.40 5.99
C ASN A 151 -6.94 9.60 6.38
N ILE A 152 -6.08 8.66 5.99
CA ILE A 152 -4.63 8.78 6.14
C ILE A 152 -4.05 9.47 4.91
N GLU A 153 -3.21 10.48 5.14
CA GLU A 153 -2.42 11.09 4.06
C GLU A 153 -1.32 10.15 3.58
N ARG A 154 -1.00 10.19 2.28
CA ARG A 154 0.05 9.37 1.68
C ARG A 154 1.41 9.55 2.35
N GLY A 155 1.80 10.78 2.66
CA GLY A 155 3.08 11.10 3.27
C GLY A 155 4.24 10.42 2.55
N VAL A 156 5.07 9.67 3.30
CA VAL A 156 6.20 8.90 2.74
C VAL A 156 5.77 7.77 1.79
N ASN A 157 4.53 7.30 1.86
CA ASN A 157 3.97 6.29 0.94
C ASN A 157 3.55 6.88 -0.42
N ASN A 158 3.87 8.13 -0.69
CA ASN A 158 3.67 8.73 -1.99
C ASN A 158 4.73 8.25 -2.99
N SER A 159 4.44 8.38 -4.30
CA SER A 159 5.43 8.15 -5.34
C SER A 159 6.65 9.07 -5.12
N TRP A 160 7.83 8.61 -5.48
CA TRP A 160 9.06 9.38 -5.44
C TRP A 160 8.97 10.67 -6.25
N THR A 161 8.20 10.67 -7.34
CA THR A 161 7.92 11.86 -8.16
C THR A 161 7.09 12.91 -7.43
N ASN A 162 6.39 12.52 -6.36
CA ASN A 162 5.54 13.36 -5.53
C ASN A 162 6.10 13.54 -4.11
N GLY A 163 7.40 13.34 -3.93
CA GLY A 163 8.09 13.57 -2.65
C GLY A 163 8.00 12.44 -1.63
N GLY A 164 7.45 11.28 -2.02
CA GLY A 164 7.47 10.06 -1.20
C GLY A 164 8.68 9.18 -1.45
N ILE A 165 8.63 7.95 -0.97
CA ILE A 165 9.71 6.96 -1.12
C ILE A 165 9.32 5.74 -1.96
N LEU A 166 8.08 5.69 -2.47
CA LEU A 166 7.67 4.59 -3.35
C LEU A 166 8.36 4.72 -4.69
N TYR A 167 9.21 3.77 -4.96
CA TYR A 167 10.03 3.64 -6.15
C TYR A 167 10.02 2.20 -6.63
N SER A 168 9.77 1.99 -7.90
CA SER A 168 9.85 0.67 -8.53
C SER A 168 11.03 0.57 -9.46
N PRO A 169 11.74 -0.58 -9.53
CA PRO A 169 12.62 -0.88 -10.63
C PRO A 169 11.88 -0.80 -11.96
N PRO A 170 12.54 -0.33 -13.03
CA PRO A 170 11.91 -0.24 -14.35
C PRO A 170 11.54 -1.62 -14.89
N PHE A 171 10.44 -1.70 -15.60
CA PHE A 171 9.96 -2.89 -16.31
C PHE A 171 10.80 -3.10 -17.59
N ARG A 172 11.89 -3.91 -17.48
CA ARG A 172 12.87 -4.14 -18.56
C ARG A 172 13.04 -5.63 -18.80
#